data_cb6659a260e5b8866d6cb635a48ea400
#
_entry.id   cb6659a260e5b8866d6cb635a48ea400
#
_cell.length_a   1.000
_cell.length_b   1.000
_cell.length_c   1.000
_cell.angle_alpha   90.00
_cell.angle_beta   90.00
_cell.angle_gamma   90.00
#
_symmetry.space_group_name_H-M   'P 1'
#
loop_
_entity.id
_entity.type
_entity.pdbx_description
1 polymer ?
#
loop_
_entity_poly.entity_id
_entity_poly.type
_entity_poly.pdbx_seq_one_letter_code
_entity_poly.pdbx_strand_id
1 'polypeptide(L)'
;MLRGAEKLHRRHYVGLDYPPGSGEPRYTQAHPHPALHAALARHDARYLHALERIRSYDEALCGLELRARDALGPSLINDYLPGLDSAAIYAFIRDRSPARYVEVGSGNSTKFAARAKADAALATTITSIDPRPRTEIDALCDSVLRMPLEDANSDVFSVLEAGDVVFFDGSHSVFMGNDVAVFLLEVLPALAPGVLVGIHDVYLPFDYPQPYADLHYTEQYVLAAYLLAEPPVEIVLPAQYVLTVPSLRAVVDGMWDRPGLGEVAHHGVAFWMQTA
;
A
#
# COMPACT_ATOMS: atom_id res chain seq x y z
N MET A 1 -27.21 -12.35 7.92
CA MET A 1 -27.78 -11.11 8.51
C MET A 1 -26.95 -10.51 9.67
N LEU A 2 -26.14 -11.27 10.42
CA LEU A 2 -25.30 -10.72 11.51
C LEU A 2 -24.09 -9.89 11.05
N ARG A 3 -23.54 -10.15 9.87
CA ARG A 3 -22.40 -9.37 9.31
C ARG A 3 -22.73 -7.91 8.96
N GLY A 4 -23.99 -7.59 8.71
CA GLY A 4 -24.43 -6.21 8.41
C GLY A 4 -24.52 -5.31 9.64
N ALA A 5 -24.90 -5.86 10.79
CA ALA A 5 -25.08 -5.09 12.02
C ALA A 5 -23.72 -4.71 12.67
N GLU A 6 -22.72 -5.62 12.61
CA GLU A 6 -21.36 -5.31 13.12
C GLU A 6 -20.64 -4.25 12.28
N LYS A 7 -20.86 -4.23 10.96
CA LYS A 7 -20.32 -3.17 10.10
C LYS A 7 -20.94 -1.80 10.39
N LEU A 8 -22.23 -1.74 10.77
CA LEU A 8 -22.90 -0.47 11.09
C LEU A 8 -22.35 0.18 12.38
N HIS A 9 -21.96 -0.59 13.38
CA HIS A 9 -21.41 -0.06 14.64
C HIS A 9 -19.97 0.50 14.54
N ARG A 10 -19.31 0.31 13.40
CA ARG A 10 -17.93 0.82 13.15
C ARG A 10 -17.89 2.00 12.17
N ARG A 11 -19.04 2.45 11.65
CA ARG A 11 -19.09 3.60 10.73
C ARG A 11 -19.20 4.89 11.53
N HIS A 12 -18.34 5.84 11.18
CA HIS A 12 -18.46 7.22 11.61
C HIS A 12 -19.29 7.99 10.58
N TYR A 13 -20.04 8.99 11.01
CA TYR A 13 -20.88 9.80 10.14
C TYR A 13 -20.33 11.22 10.10
N VAL A 14 -20.23 11.75 8.88
CA VAL A 14 -19.81 13.13 8.63
C VAL A 14 -20.98 13.87 8.00
N GLY A 15 -21.35 15.02 8.56
CA GLY A 15 -22.33 15.93 7.96
C GLY A 15 -21.67 16.75 6.86
N LEU A 16 -22.26 16.77 5.67
CA LEU A 16 -21.78 17.57 4.55
C LEU A 16 -22.81 18.68 4.25
N ASP A 17 -22.34 19.91 4.09
CA ASP A 17 -23.21 21.03 3.67
C ASP A 17 -23.63 20.94 2.20
N TYR A 18 -22.79 20.28 1.38
CA TYR A 18 -23.04 20.07 -0.04
C TYR A 18 -22.96 18.57 -0.37
N PRO A 19 -23.74 18.10 -1.36
CA PRO A 19 -23.69 16.70 -1.78
C PRO A 19 -22.30 16.36 -2.36
N PRO A 20 -21.79 15.16 -2.12
CA PRO A 20 -20.44 14.74 -2.58
C PRO A 20 -20.35 14.46 -4.09
N GLY A 21 -21.29 14.89 -4.88
CA GLY A 21 -21.38 14.59 -6.32
C GLY A 21 -22.15 13.31 -6.60
N SER A 22 -22.07 12.79 -7.84
CA SER A 22 -22.83 11.60 -8.27
C SER A 22 -22.30 10.27 -7.67
N GLY A 23 -21.07 10.28 -7.18
CA GLY A 23 -20.38 9.06 -6.77
C GLY A 23 -19.97 8.14 -7.93
N GLU A 24 -20.14 8.58 -9.19
CA GLU A 24 -19.71 7.82 -10.36
C GLU A 24 -18.25 8.15 -10.71
N PRO A 25 -17.40 7.13 -10.98
CA PRO A 25 -16.04 7.36 -11.43
C PRO A 25 -16.00 8.16 -12.74
N ARG A 26 -15.29 9.29 -12.73
CA ARG A 26 -15.03 10.10 -13.92
C ARG A 26 -13.89 9.54 -14.76
N TYR A 27 -12.87 9.01 -14.08
CA TYR A 27 -11.69 8.42 -14.69
C TYR A 27 -11.72 6.91 -14.48
N THR A 28 -11.71 6.16 -15.58
CA THR A 28 -11.79 4.69 -15.59
C THR A 28 -10.62 4.11 -16.39
N GLN A 29 -10.47 2.79 -16.43
CA GLN A 29 -9.45 2.14 -17.28
C GLN A 29 -9.62 2.49 -18.77
N ALA A 30 -10.88 2.67 -19.23
CA ALA A 30 -11.14 3.09 -20.61
C ALA A 30 -10.84 4.59 -20.84
N HIS A 31 -10.93 5.39 -19.81
CA HIS A 31 -10.78 6.86 -19.87
C HIS A 31 -9.97 7.34 -18.64
N PRO A 32 -8.65 7.07 -18.59
CA PRO A 32 -7.81 7.48 -17.46
C PRO A 32 -7.66 9.00 -17.38
N HIS A 33 -7.25 9.50 -16.23
CA HIS A 33 -6.89 10.92 -16.08
C HIS A 33 -5.69 11.24 -16.99
N PRO A 34 -5.83 12.12 -18.02
CA PRO A 34 -4.83 12.22 -19.09
C PRO A 34 -3.42 12.60 -18.61
N ALA A 35 -3.32 13.61 -17.73
CA ALA A 35 -2.02 14.08 -17.25
C ALA A 35 -1.34 13.07 -16.33
N LEU A 36 -2.08 12.42 -15.42
CA LEU A 36 -1.54 11.37 -14.56
C LEU A 36 -1.11 10.15 -15.38
N HIS A 37 -1.93 9.71 -16.33
CA HIS A 37 -1.56 8.60 -17.20
C HIS A 37 -0.28 8.91 -17.99
N ALA A 38 -0.18 10.12 -18.57
CA ALA A 38 1.02 10.53 -19.28
C ALA A 38 2.25 10.62 -18.38
N ALA A 39 2.10 11.07 -17.13
CA ALA A 39 3.18 11.10 -16.15
C ALA A 39 3.67 9.68 -15.79
N LEU A 40 2.76 8.75 -15.56
CA LEU A 40 3.09 7.36 -15.24
C LEU A 40 3.75 6.66 -16.44
N ALA A 41 3.22 6.81 -17.66
CA ALA A 41 3.72 6.13 -18.85
C ALA A 41 5.18 6.46 -19.23
N ARG A 42 5.73 7.54 -18.69
CA ARG A 42 7.14 7.89 -18.91
C ARG A 42 8.13 6.93 -18.27
N HIS A 43 7.69 6.08 -17.35
CA HIS A 43 8.55 5.29 -16.47
C HIS A 43 8.33 3.78 -16.60
N ASP A 44 7.69 3.30 -17.67
CA ASP A 44 7.36 1.89 -17.89
C ASP A 44 8.58 0.95 -17.75
N ALA A 45 9.76 1.37 -18.19
CA ALA A 45 10.99 0.59 -18.05
C ALA A 45 11.39 0.37 -16.57
N ARG A 46 11.15 1.36 -15.71
CA ARG A 46 11.37 1.24 -14.26
C ARG A 46 10.38 0.27 -13.63
N TYR A 47 9.11 0.37 -14.02
CA TYR A 47 8.08 -0.54 -13.53
C TYR A 47 8.33 -1.97 -13.97
N LEU A 48 8.77 -2.17 -15.23
CA LEU A 48 9.18 -3.48 -15.72
C LEU A 48 10.26 -4.09 -14.82
N HIS A 49 11.31 -3.33 -14.51
CA HIS A 49 12.37 -3.79 -13.62
C HIS A 49 11.83 -4.16 -12.22
N ALA A 50 10.96 -3.31 -11.63
CA ALA A 50 10.34 -3.61 -10.33
C ALA A 50 9.51 -4.89 -10.37
N LEU A 51 8.71 -5.11 -11.43
CA LEU A 51 7.91 -6.32 -11.60
C LEU A 51 8.77 -7.57 -11.80
N GLU A 52 9.86 -7.47 -12.57
CA GLU A 52 10.84 -8.57 -12.73
C GLU A 52 11.49 -8.93 -11.40
N ARG A 53 11.82 -7.94 -10.56
CA ARG A 53 12.32 -8.18 -9.21
C ARG A 53 11.29 -8.87 -8.34
N ILE A 54 10.04 -8.43 -8.34
CA ILE A 54 8.94 -9.10 -7.63
C ILE A 54 8.80 -10.54 -8.11
N ARG A 55 8.79 -10.78 -9.41
CA ARG A 55 8.71 -12.12 -9.99
C ARG A 55 9.87 -13.02 -9.60
N SER A 56 11.05 -12.49 -9.37
CA SER A 56 12.21 -13.29 -8.96
C SER A 56 12.01 -13.98 -7.60
N TYR A 57 11.02 -13.57 -6.81
CA TYR A 57 10.61 -14.20 -5.55
C TYR A 57 9.41 -15.14 -5.68
N ASP A 58 8.97 -15.44 -6.92
CA ASP A 58 7.80 -16.26 -7.21
C ASP A 58 7.78 -17.60 -6.44
N GLU A 59 8.89 -18.33 -6.42
CA GLU A 59 8.97 -19.61 -5.69
C GLU A 59 8.76 -19.43 -4.17
N ALA A 60 9.37 -18.41 -3.58
CA ALA A 60 9.23 -18.13 -2.15
C ALA A 60 7.79 -17.72 -1.80
N LEU A 61 7.18 -16.86 -2.64
CA LEU A 61 5.81 -16.39 -2.44
C LEU A 61 4.78 -17.51 -2.64
N CYS A 62 4.93 -18.34 -3.68
CA CYS A 62 4.06 -19.49 -3.93
C CYS A 62 4.24 -20.61 -2.91
N GLY A 63 5.33 -20.62 -2.15
CA GLY A 63 5.55 -21.50 -1.01
C GLY A 63 4.87 -21.07 0.28
N LEU A 64 4.25 -19.87 0.31
CA LEU A 64 3.49 -19.40 1.47
C LEU A 64 2.14 -20.11 1.57
N GLU A 65 1.57 -20.10 2.77
CA GLU A 65 0.25 -20.67 2.99
C GLU A 65 -0.83 -19.80 2.33
N LEU A 66 -1.78 -20.46 1.65
CA LEU A 66 -2.95 -19.76 1.11
C LEU A 66 -3.75 -19.07 2.21
N ARG A 67 -3.99 -19.80 3.30
CA ARG A 67 -4.58 -19.29 4.54
C ARG A 67 -3.69 -19.74 5.67
N ALA A 68 -3.07 -18.81 6.36
CA ALA A 68 -2.15 -19.14 7.44
C ALA A 68 -2.88 -19.93 8.55
N ARG A 69 -2.21 -20.98 9.04
CA ARG A 69 -2.66 -21.76 10.20
C ARG A 69 -2.28 -21.08 11.50
N ASP A 70 -1.19 -20.33 11.46
CA ASP A 70 -0.71 -19.50 12.56
C ASP A 70 -1.26 -18.07 12.42
N ALA A 71 -1.70 -17.49 13.53
CA ALA A 71 -2.22 -16.12 13.57
C ALA A 71 -1.19 -15.08 13.12
N LEU A 72 0.10 -15.35 13.26
CA LEU A 72 1.21 -14.46 12.88
C LEU A 72 1.72 -14.71 11.46
N GLY A 73 1.33 -15.82 10.83
CA GLY A 73 1.74 -16.15 9.47
C GLY A 73 1.04 -15.28 8.41
N PRO A 74 1.74 -14.95 7.29
CA PRO A 74 1.10 -14.29 6.16
C PRO A 74 0.15 -15.26 5.43
N SER A 75 -0.99 -14.74 4.97
CA SER A 75 -1.95 -15.45 4.14
C SER A 75 -1.99 -14.83 2.75
N LEU A 76 -1.80 -15.63 1.70
CA LEU A 76 -1.94 -15.18 0.30
C LEU A 76 -3.40 -14.83 -0.03
N ILE A 77 -4.35 -15.54 0.58
CA ILE A 77 -5.77 -15.23 0.49
C ILE A 77 -6.19 -14.51 1.77
N ASN A 78 -6.44 -13.24 1.63
CA ASN A 78 -6.93 -12.37 2.69
C ASN A 78 -7.83 -11.28 2.08
N ASP A 79 -8.64 -10.62 2.90
CA ASP A 79 -9.68 -9.71 2.43
C ASP A 79 -9.17 -8.27 2.18
N TYR A 80 -7.88 -7.99 2.47
CA TYR A 80 -7.40 -6.61 2.58
C TYR A 80 -6.16 -6.31 1.74
N LEU A 81 -5.27 -7.29 1.52
CA LEU A 81 -4.00 -7.09 0.83
C LEU A 81 -3.93 -7.99 -0.41
N PRO A 82 -4.13 -7.47 -1.62
CA PRO A 82 -4.05 -8.25 -2.86
C PRO A 82 -2.68 -8.88 -3.09
N GLY A 83 -2.64 -9.91 -3.95
CA GLY A 83 -1.44 -10.70 -4.20
C GLY A 83 -0.25 -9.89 -4.71
N LEU A 84 -0.47 -8.94 -5.63
CA LEU A 84 0.63 -8.10 -6.12
C LEU A 84 1.19 -7.18 -5.02
N ASP A 85 0.33 -6.64 -4.15
CA ASP A 85 0.78 -5.79 -3.04
C ASP A 85 1.54 -6.60 -1.99
N SER A 86 1.05 -7.80 -1.66
CA SER A 86 1.76 -8.76 -0.81
C SER A 86 3.14 -9.10 -1.36
N ALA A 87 3.22 -9.38 -2.67
CA ALA A 87 4.46 -9.71 -3.36
C ALA A 87 5.43 -8.51 -3.41
N ALA A 88 4.90 -7.30 -3.62
CA ALA A 88 5.69 -6.08 -3.65
C ALA A 88 6.34 -5.78 -2.29
N ILE A 89 5.57 -5.84 -1.19
CA ILE A 89 6.11 -5.67 0.17
C ILE A 89 7.23 -6.68 0.43
N TYR A 90 6.97 -7.96 0.16
CA TYR A 90 7.96 -9.03 0.36
C TYR A 90 9.23 -8.77 -0.45
N ALA A 91 9.09 -8.49 -1.75
CA ALA A 91 10.22 -8.29 -2.66
C ALA A 91 11.04 -7.04 -2.31
N PHE A 92 10.39 -5.91 -2.04
CA PHE A 92 11.10 -4.66 -1.73
C PHE A 92 11.88 -4.73 -0.42
N ILE A 93 11.36 -5.42 0.59
CA ILE A 93 12.10 -5.64 1.83
C ILE A 93 13.28 -6.56 1.60
N ARG A 94 13.12 -7.64 0.83
CA ARG A 94 14.22 -8.56 0.49
C ARG A 94 15.32 -7.88 -0.31
N ASP A 95 14.95 -7.06 -1.30
CA ASP A 95 15.90 -6.40 -2.20
C ASP A 95 16.64 -5.26 -1.53
N ARG A 96 15.93 -4.46 -0.72
CA ARG A 96 16.51 -3.27 -0.10
C ARG A 96 17.25 -3.58 1.20
N SER A 97 16.87 -4.69 1.87
CA SER A 97 17.39 -5.01 3.20
C SER A 97 17.36 -3.79 4.13
N PRO A 98 16.21 -3.12 4.28
CA PRO A 98 16.12 -1.85 5.00
C PRO A 98 16.59 -2.01 6.44
N ALA A 99 17.22 -0.98 7.01
CA ALA A 99 17.49 -0.96 8.43
C ALA A 99 16.17 -0.79 9.22
N ARG A 100 15.22 -0.02 8.67
CA ARG A 100 13.93 0.26 9.30
C ARG A 100 12.79 0.09 8.32
N TYR A 101 11.73 -0.57 8.79
CA TYR A 101 10.41 -0.62 8.15
C TYR A 101 9.40 -0.01 9.11
N VAL A 102 8.79 1.09 8.71
CA VAL A 102 7.75 1.78 9.48
C VAL A 102 6.42 1.62 8.77
N GLU A 103 5.40 1.17 9.49
CA GLU A 103 4.07 0.94 8.95
C GLU A 103 3.02 1.71 9.74
N VAL A 104 2.15 2.41 9.02
CA VAL A 104 0.95 3.05 9.53
C VAL A 104 -0.25 2.26 9.03
N GLY A 105 -1.10 1.77 9.96
CA GLY A 105 -2.20 0.88 9.61
C GLY A 105 -1.73 -0.57 9.42
N SER A 106 -1.51 -1.27 10.51
CA SER A 106 -0.84 -2.57 10.52
C SER A 106 -1.79 -3.75 10.37
N GLY A 107 -1.29 -4.81 9.75
CA GLY A 107 -2.10 -6.01 9.52
C GLY A 107 -1.41 -7.09 8.71
N ASN A 108 -2.04 -7.49 7.60
CA ASN A 108 -1.45 -8.50 6.70
C ASN A 108 -0.14 -8.03 6.07
N SER A 109 -0.01 -6.75 5.76
CA SER A 109 1.21 -6.10 5.27
C SER A 109 2.39 -6.33 6.21
N THR A 110 2.19 -6.11 7.52
CA THR A 110 3.19 -6.38 8.56
C THR A 110 3.66 -7.83 8.55
N LYS A 111 2.75 -8.79 8.32
CA LYS A 111 3.08 -10.22 8.26
C LYS A 111 3.97 -10.56 7.08
N PHE A 112 3.72 -9.97 5.90
CA PHE A 112 4.57 -10.12 4.73
C PHE A 112 5.94 -9.46 4.94
N ALA A 113 5.99 -8.29 5.59
CA ALA A 113 7.23 -7.62 5.94
C ALA A 113 8.08 -8.47 6.91
N ALA A 114 7.47 -8.99 7.98
CA ALA A 114 8.13 -9.86 8.95
C ALA A 114 8.61 -11.18 8.31
N ARG A 115 7.83 -11.74 7.40
CA ARG A 115 8.20 -12.93 6.66
C ARG A 115 9.40 -12.67 5.75
N ALA A 116 9.43 -11.57 5.02
CA ALA A 116 10.56 -11.16 4.20
C ALA A 116 11.85 -10.98 5.03
N LYS A 117 11.73 -10.31 6.20
CA LYS A 117 12.81 -10.17 7.19
C LYS A 117 13.35 -11.54 7.62
N ALA A 118 12.46 -12.46 7.99
CA ALA A 118 12.84 -13.79 8.47
C ALA A 118 13.53 -14.64 7.38
N ASP A 119 12.96 -14.68 6.18
CA ASP A 119 13.47 -15.50 5.07
C ASP A 119 14.85 -15.07 4.58
N ALA A 120 15.22 -13.79 4.80
CA ALA A 120 16.55 -13.27 4.45
C ALA A 120 17.46 -13.03 5.66
N ALA A 121 17.02 -13.41 6.87
CA ALA A 121 17.74 -13.16 8.12
C ALA A 121 18.18 -11.68 8.26
N LEU A 122 17.30 -10.73 7.91
CA LEU A 122 17.60 -9.31 7.95
C LEU A 122 17.57 -8.77 9.39
N ALA A 123 18.40 -7.76 9.65
CA ALA A 123 18.41 -7.01 10.90
C ALA A 123 17.39 -5.86 10.92
N THR A 124 16.47 -5.83 9.96
CA THR A 124 15.44 -4.79 9.84
C THR A 124 14.63 -4.66 11.13
N THR A 125 14.48 -3.43 11.64
CA THR A 125 13.54 -3.15 12.71
C THR A 125 12.17 -2.83 12.13
N ILE A 126 11.11 -3.45 12.64
CA ILE A 126 9.72 -3.24 12.24
C ILE A 126 9.01 -2.40 13.30
N THR A 127 8.52 -1.23 12.91
CA THR A 127 7.71 -0.34 13.77
C THR A 127 6.29 -0.27 13.23
N SER A 128 5.31 -0.55 14.09
CA SER A 128 3.88 -0.47 13.81
C SER A 128 3.26 0.75 14.49
N ILE A 129 2.55 1.58 13.74
CA ILE A 129 1.74 2.71 14.24
C ILE A 129 0.29 2.42 13.87
N ASP A 130 -0.50 1.95 14.82
CA ASP A 130 -1.91 1.62 14.59
C ASP A 130 -2.66 1.57 15.93
N PRO A 131 -3.72 2.36 16.12
CA PRO A 131 -4.51 2.32 17.35
C PRO A 131 -5.27 1.01 17.53
N ARG A 132 -5.61 0.30 16.42
CA ARG A 132 -6.46 -0.90 16.42
C ARG A 132 -6.19 -1.81 15.22
N PRO A 133 -5.07 -2.53 15.19
CA PRO A 133 -4.76 -3.42 14.06
C PRO A 133 -5.85 -4.47 13.85
N ARG A 134 -6.09 -4.79 12.59
CA ARG A 134 -7.13 -5.75 12.18
C ARG A 134 -6.79 -7.21 12.52
N THR A 135 -5.54 -7.48 12.80
CA THR A 135 -5.03 -8.81 13.14
C THR A 135 -3.88 -8.71 14.14
N GLU A 136 -3.57 -9.82 14.80
CA GLU A 136 -2.43 -9.89 15.73
C GLU A 136 -1.11 -9.72 14.97
N ILE A 137 -0.30 -8.74 15.38
CA ILE A 137 1.00 -8.43 14.76
C ILE A 137 2.08 -8.02 15.76
N ASP A 138 1.73 -7.81 17.02
CA ASP A 138 2.65 -7.24 18.01
C ASP A 138 3.94 -8.03 18.16
N ALA A 139 3.84 -9.36 18.17
CA ALA A 139 4.99 -10.25 18.26
C ALA A 139 5.90 -10.24 17.02
N LEU A 140 5.46 -9.62 15.91
CA LEU A 140 6.24 -9.45 14.68
C LEU A 140 7.00 -8.13 14.64
N CYS A 141 6.65 -7.18 15.52
CA CYS A 141 7.18 -5.84 15.53
C CYS A 141 8.25 -5.68 16.62
N ASP A 142 9.30 -4.93 16.31
CA ASP A 142 10.32 -4.52 17.28
C ASP A 142 9.83 -3.33 18.13
N SER A 143 8.91 -2.52 17.57
CA SER A 143 8.24 -1.39 18.24
C SER A 143 6.77 -1.29 17.84
N VAL A 144 5.90 -1.03 18.81
CA VAL A 144 4.45 -0.91 18.62
C VAL A 144 3.94 0.36 19.28
N LEU A 145 3.35 1.26 18.47
CA LEU A 145 2.70 2.49 18.88
C LEU A 145 1.18 2.35 18.74
N ARG A 146 0.49 2.09 19.85
CA ARG A 146 -0.98 1.92 19.89
C ARG A 146 -1.70 3.26 19.98
N MET A 147 -1.47 4.11 18.98
CA MET A 147 -2.06 5.44 18.84
C MET A 147 -2.29 5.75 17.36
N PRO A 148 -3.17 6.70 17.00
CA PRO A 148 -3.28 7.19 15.64
C PRO A 148 -2.00 7.95 15.24
N LEU A 149 -1.75 8.06 13.93
CA LEU A 149 -0.54 8.69 13.40
C LEU A 149 -0.38 10.14 13.88
N GLU A 150 -1.47 10.90 13.91
CA GLU A 150 -1.49 12.30 14.31
C GLU A 150 -1.06 12.54 15.77
N ASP A 151 -1.11 11.51 16.61
CA ASP A 151 -0.65 11.56 18.00
C ASP A 151 0.77 10.98 18.17
N ALA A 152 1.32 10.37 17.12
CA ALA A 152 2.66 9.79 17.17
C ALA A 152 3.75 10.86 17.07
N ASN A 153 4.86 10.64 17.80
CA ASN A 153 6.01 11.52 17.66
C ASN A 153 6.64 11.40 16.26
N SER A 154 6.85 12.52 15.60
CA SER A 154 7.48 12.60 14.27
C SER A 154 8.91 12.03 14.23
N ASP A 155 9.57 11.87 15.38
CA ASP A 155 10.92 11.28 15.49
C ASP A 155 11.00 9.88 14.87
N VAL A 156 9.87 9.14 14.83
CA VAL A 156 9.80 7.81 14.18
C VAL A 156 10.17 7.90 12.68
N PHE A 157 9.83 9.00 12.02
CA PHE A 157 10.10 9.20 10.61
C PHE A 157 11.39 9.98 10.35
N SER A 158 11.78 10.86 11.27
CA SER A 158 12.98 11.70 11.11
C SER A 158 14.31 10.94 11.14
N VAL A 159 14.29 9.71 11.68
CA VAL A 159 15.46 8.82 11.73
C VAL A 159 15.61 7.93 10.50
N LEU A 160 14.66 7.99 9.56
CA LEU A 160 14.71 7.17 8.34
C LEU A 160 15.75 7.72 7.36
N GLU A 161 16.44 6.80 6.72
CA GLU A 161 17.54 7.08 5.80
C GLU A 161 17.32 6.39 4.46
N ALA A 162 18.17 6.68 3.48
CA ALA A 162 18.13 6.02 2.18
C ALA A 162 18.15 4.48 2.33
N GLY A 163 17.23 3.82 1.66
CA GLY A 163 17.04 2.37 1.74
C GLY A 163 15.96 1.93 2.72
N ASP A 164 15.60 2.75 3.70
CA ASP A 164 14.48 2.47 4.62
C ASP A 164 13.14 2.48 3.89
N VAL A 165 12.12 1.86 4.51
CA VAL A 165 10.79 1.69 3.92
C VAL A 165 9.71 2.20 4.84
N VAL A 166 8.77 2.96 4.28
CA VAL A 166 7.51 3.36 4.92
C VAL A 166 6.35 2.76 4.15
N PHE A 167 5.40 2.15 4.84
CA PHE A 167 4.14 1.71 4.26
C PHE A 167 2.97 2.37 4.97
N PHE A 168 2.10 3.02 4.21
CA PHE A 168 0.95 3.76 4.71
C PHE A 168 -0.36 3.13 4.21
N ASP A 169 -1.16 2.61 5.13
CA ASP A 169 -2.50 2.06 4.93
C ASP A 169 -3.44 2.65 6.00
N GLY A 170 -3.73 3.94 5.87
CA GLY A 170 -4.43 4.74 6.87
C GLY A 170 -5.95 4.72 6.76
N SER A 171 -6.58 5.85 7.10
CA SER A 171 -8.04 6.00 7.06
C SER A 171 -8.59 6.30 5.66
N HIS A 172 -7.75 6.54 4.68
CA HIS A 172 -8.03 6.84 3.27
C HIS A 172 -8.85 8.11 3.00
N SER A 173 -9.20 8.87 4.02
CA SER A 173 -9.98 10.10 3.88
C SER A 173 -9.23 11.27 4.47
N VAL A 174 -9.14 12.38 3.73
CA VAL A 174 -8.46 13.60 4.18
C VAL A 174 -9.42 14.44 5.01
N PHE A 175 -9.14 14.54 6.31
CA PHE A 175 -9.83 15.44 7.24
C PHE A 175 -8.82 16.32 7.96
N MET A 176 -9.31 17.38 8.60
CA MET A 176 -8.47 18.29 9.39
C MET A 176 -7.73 17.52 10.49
N GLY A 177 -6.39 17.50 10.40
CA GLY A 177 -5.51 16.94 11.43
C GLY A 177 -5.58 15.42 11.62
N ASN A 178 -6.10 14.66 10.65
CA ASN A 178 -6.09 13.19 10.73
C ASN A 178 -4.82 12.59 10.09
N ASP A 179 -4.69 11.28 10.22
CA ASP A 179 -3.56 10.47 9.73
C ASP A 179 -3.18 10.75 8.26
N VAL A 180 -4.16 10.81 7.35
CA VAL A 180 -3.90 11.05 5.91
C VAL A 180 -3.36 12.46 5.68
N ALA A 181 -3.93 13.47 6.36
CA ALA A 181 -3.45 14.86 6.25
C ALA A 181 -2.03 14.99 6.83
N VAL A 182 -1.78 14.41 8.00
CA VAL A 182 -0.45 14.40 8.64
C VAL A 182 0.57 13.67 7.76
N PHE A 183 0.21 12.50 7.24
CA PHE A 183 1.13 11.74 6.39
C PHE A 183 1.52 12.49 5.13
N LEU A 184 0.54 12.99 4.38
CA LEU A 184 0.79 13.63 3.07
C LEU A 184 1.38 15.04 3.18
N LEU A 185 1.10 15.78 4.25
CA LEU A 185 1.52 17.18 4.39
C LEU A 185 2.74 17.38 5.30
N GLU A 186 2.98 16.47 6.22
CA GLU A 186 4.05 16.63 7.22
C GLU A 186 5.10 15.50 7.11
N VAL A 187 4.68 14.23 7.06
CA VAL A 187 5.62 13.09 7.05
C VAL A 187 6.28 12.96 5.68
N LEU A 188 5.51 12.76 4.61
CA LEU A 188 6.03 12.51 3.26
C LEU A 188 7.02 13.58 2.78
N PRO A 189 6.75 14.90 2.91
CA PRO A 189 7.68 15.94 2.47
C PRO A 189 8.95 16.05 3.32
N ALA A 190 8.95 15.51 4.55
CA ALA A 190 10.06 15.57 5.48
C ALA A 190 10.97 14.33 5.44
N LEU A 191 10.58 13.27 4.73
CA LEU A 191 11.40 12.07 4.61
C LEU A 191 12.73 12.36 3.90
N ALA A 192 13.79 11.73 4.38
CA ALA A 192 15.10 11.81 3.74
C ALA A 192 15.07 11.24 2.31
N PRO A 193 15.91 11.72 1.39
CA PRO A 193 16.08 11.16 0.06
C PRO A 193 16.43 9.66 0.12
N GLY A 194 15.84 8.87 -0.78
CA GLY A 194 16.10 7.43 -0.90
C GLY A 194 15.20 6.53 -0.05
N VAL A 195 14.28 7.08 0.74
CA VAL A 195 13.26 6.30 1.46
C VAL A 195 12.21 5.79 0.48
N LEU A 196 11.90 4.50 0.51
CA LEU A 196 10.81 3.91 -0.26
C LEU A 196 9.50 4.08 0.49
N VAL A 197 8.50 4.64 -0.17
CA VAL A 197 7.17 4.87 0.38
C VAL A 197 6.13 4.10 -0.41
N GLY A 198 5.36 3.25 0.25
CA GLY A 198 4.17 2.61 -0.30
C GLY A 198 2.91 3.20 0.31
N ILE A 199 1.94 3.58 -0.51
CA ILE A 199 0.62 4.04 -0.07
C ILE A 199 -0.41 3.05 -0.62
N HIS A 200 -1.23 2.47 0.25
CA HIS A 200 -2.23 1.48 -0.11
C HIS A 200 -3.54 2.12 -0.58
N ASP A 201 -4.41 1.35 -1.22
CA ASP A 201 -5.71 1.77 -1.76
C ASP A 201 -5.64 2.96 -2.73
N VAL A 202 -4.62 3.02 -3.59
CA VAL A 202 -4.42 4.03 -4.63
C VAL A 202 -4.72 3.46 -6.01
N TYR A 203 -5.70 4.02 -6.67
CA TYR A 203 -6.18 3.59 -8.00
C TYR A 203 -5.68 4.46 -9.17
N LEU A 204 -4.79 5.42 -8.92
CA LEU A 204 -4.24 6.31 -9.96
C LEU A 204 -3.69 5.52 -11.16
N PRO A 205 -3.98 5.96 -12.40
CA PRO A 205 -4.58 7.23 -12.83
C PRO A 205 -6.11 7.21 -12.96
N PHE A 206 -6.80 6.32 -12.25
CA PHE A 206 -8.27 6.17 -12.26
C PHE A 206 -8.88 6.73 -10.98
N ASP A 207 -10.19 6.93 -10.97
CA ASP A 207 -10.93 7.16 -9.73
C ASP A 207 -11.07 5.85 -8.93
N TYR A 208 -11.50 5.97 -7.67
CA TYR A 208 -11.93 4.80 -6.91
C TYR A 208 -13.06 4.08 -7.63
N PRO A 209 -13.07 2.74 -7.64
CA PRO A 209 -14.15 2.00 -8.27
C PRO A 209 -15.48 2.20 -7.55
N GLN A 210 -16.60 2.04 -8.27
CA GLN A 210 -17.96 2.28 -7.77
C GLN A 210 -18.27 1.70 -6.38
N PRO A 211 -17.79 0.49 -5.98
CA PRO A 211 -18.02 -0.02 -4.63
C PRO A 211 -17.43 0.83 -3.50
N TYR A 212 -16.50 1.74 -3.80
CA TYR A 212 -15.89 2.68 -2.85
C TYR A 212 -16.63 4.01 -2.73
N ALA A 213 -17.67 4.26 -3.55
CA ALA A 213 -18.40 5.54 -3.57
C ALA A 213 -18.94 5.93 -2.19
N ASP A 214 -19.47 4.96 -1.43
CA ASP A 214 -20.01 5.20 -0.08
C ASP A 214 -18.93 5.33 1.01
N LEU A 215 -17.66 5.05 0.69
CA LEU A 215 -16.55 5.16 1.64
C LEU A 215 -15.94 6.57 1.62
N HIS A 216 -16.17 7.32 0.55
CA HIS A 216 -15.66 8.68 0.37
C HIS A 216 -14.16 8.81 0.60
N TYR A 217 -13.37 7.83 0.10
CA TYR A 217 -11.92 7.90 0.13
C TYR A 217 -11.42 9.07 -0.71
N THR A 218 -10.45 9.81 -0.20
CA THR A 218 -9.97 11.06 -0.82
C THR A 218 -8.45 11.18 -0.89
N GLU A 219 -7.70 10.30 -0.23
CA GLU A 219 -6.24 10.40 -0.13
C GLU A 219 -5.55 10.41 -1.50
N GLN A 220 -5.97 9.56 -2.44
CA GLN A 220 -5.35 9.50 -3.76
C GLN A 220 -5.47 10.81 -4.55
N TYR A 221 -6.49 11.64 -4.28
CA TYR A 221 -6.65 12.93 -4.98
C TYR A 221 -5.63 13.96 -4.49
N VAL A 222 -5.26 13.92 -3.21
CA VAL A 222 -4.16 14.76 -2.69
C VAL A 222 -2.83 14.25 -3.21
N LEU A 223 -2.61 12.94 -3.22
CA LEU A 223 -1.44 12.33 -3.86
C LEU A 223 -1.37 12.69 -5.35
N ALA A 224 -2.48 12.63 -6.08
CA ALA A 224 -2.54 13.03 -7.49
C ALA A 224 -2.14 14.50 -7.71
N ALA A 225 -2.66 15.40 -6.88
CA ALA A 225 -2.29 16.81 -6.94
C ALA A 225 -0.80 17.02 -6.64
N TYR A 226 -0.25 16.30 -5.67
CA TYR A 226 1.18 16.30 -5.34
C TYR A 226 2.01 15.83 -6.54
N LEU A 227 1.66 14.69 -7.14
CA LEU A 227 2.37 14.15 -8.31
C LEU A 227 2.31 15.06 -9.54
N LEU A 228 1.18 15.73 -9.78
CA LEU A 228 1.03 16.70 -10.87
C LEU A 228 1.84 17.98 -10.67
N ALA A 229 2.27 18.28 -9.44
CA ALA A 229 3.19 19.36 -9.13
C ALA A 229 4.67 18.99 -9.36
N GLU A 230 4.94 17.80 -9.89
CA GLU A 230 6.29 17.29 -10.19
C GLU A 230 7.23 17.34 -8.96
N PRO A 231 6.85 16.71 -7.83
CA PRO A 231 7.65 16.71 -6.62
C PRO A 231 8.96 15.92 -6.82
N PRO A 232 9.94 16.07 -5.92
CA PRO A 232 11.18 15.32 -5.97
C PRO A 232 10.96 13.87 -5.47
N VAL A 233 10.21 13.10 -6.23
CA VAL A 233 9.99 11.65 -5.98
C VAL A 233 10.14 10.88 -7.28
N GLU A 234 10.59 9.65 -7.15
CA GLU A 234 10.63 8.68 -8.25
C GLU A 234 9.53 7.64 -8.07
N ILE A 235 8.60 7.53 -9.02
CA ILE A 235 7.57 6.50 -8.99
C ILE A 235 8.21 5.14 -9.30
N VAL A 236 8.04 4.18 -8.38
CA VAL A 236 8.67 2.86 -8.43
C VAL A 236 7.71 1.80 -8.95
N LEU A 237 6.47 1.75 -8.44
CA LEU A 237 5.45 0.80 -8.87
C LEU A 237 4.04 1.33 -8.57
N PRO A 238 3.33 1.86 -9.56
CA PRO A 238 1.91 2.20 -9.47
C PRO A 238 1.06 0.97 -9.84
N ALA A 239 0.69 0.13 -8.85
CA ALA A 239 0.13 -1.20 -9.09
C ALA A 239 -1.09 -1.20 -10.02
N GLN A 240 -2.02 -0.27 -9.88
CA GLN A 240 -3.18 -0.19 -10.75
C GLN A 240 -2.83 0.17 -12.19
N TYR A 241 -1.89 1.09 -12.40
CA TYR A 241 -1.44 1.46 -13.73
C TYR A 241 -0.77 0.28 -14.45
N VAL A 242 0.20 -0.38 -13.80
CA VAL A 242 0.98 -1.45 -14.46
C VAL A 242 0.11 -2.63 -14.89
N LEU A 243 -0.97 -2.91 -14.18
CA LEU A 243 -1.91 -3.97 -14.52
C LEU A 243 -2.80 -3.65 -15.74
N THR A 244 -2.84 -2.38 -16.17
CA THR A 244 -3.55 -1.97 -17.38
C THR A 244 -2.65 -1.92 -18.63
N VAL A 245 -1.34 -2.00 -18.45
CA VAL A 245 -0.35 -2.04 -19.54
C VAL A 245 -0.01 -3.50 -19.85
N PRO A 246 -0.40 -4.05 -21.02
CA PRO A 246 -0.29 -5.48 -21.30
C PRO A 246 1.13 -6.04 -21.16
N SER A 247 2.16 -5.30 -21.58
CA SER A 247 3.56 -5.73 -21.49
C SER A 247 4.07 -5.78 -20.04
N LEU A 248 3.60 -4.91 -19.16
CA LEU A 248 3.95 -4.91 -17.75
C LEU A 248 3.17 -5.98 -16.98
N ARG A 249 1.88 -6.07 -17.22
CA ARG A 249 1.02 -7.06 -16.62
C ARG A 249 1.49 -8.49 -16.91
N ALA A 250 1.91 -8.78 -18.15
CA ALA A 250 2.38 -10.11 -18.54
C ALA A 250 3.57 -10.63 -17.70
N VAL A 251 4.32 -9.75 -17.05
CA VAL A 251 5.43 -10.15 -16.17
C VAL A 251 4.93 -10.91 -14.94
N VAL A 252 3.78 -10.52 -14.38
CA VAL A 252 3.24 -11.05 -13.14
C VAL A 252 2.01 -11.94 -13.30
N ASP A 253 1.37 -11.93 -14.46
CA ASP A 253 0.14 -12.71 -14.70
C ASP A 253 0.30 -14.20 -14.36
N GLY A 254 1.46 -14.81 -14.64
CA GLY A 254 1.71 -16.23 -14.38
C GLY A 254 2.12 -16.58 -12.94
N MET A 255 2.27 -15.61 -12.03
CA MET A 255 2.72 -15.89 -10.67
C MET A 255 1.72 -16.75 -9.90
N TRP A 256 0.43 -16.50 -10.11
CA TRP A 256 -0.66 -17.14 -9.37
C TRP A 256 -1.37 -18.24 -10.16
N ASP A 257 -1.01 -18.48 -11.42
CA ASP A 257 -1.61 -19.50 -12.31
C ASP A 257 -1.13 -20.93 -12.01
N ARG A 258 -0.68 -21.18 -10.80
CA ARG A 258 -0.23 -22.52 -10.34
C ARG A 258 -1.36 -23.28 -9.66
N PRO A 259 -1.34 -24.64 -9.71
CA PRO A 259 -2.34 -25.44 -9.02
C PRO A 259 -2.44 -25.06 -7.53
N GLY A 260 -3.65 -24.73 -7.11
CA GLY A 260 -3.96 -24.31 -5.74
C GLY A 260 -3.87 -22.82 -5.46
N LEU A 261 -3.32 -21.99 -6.36
CA LEU A 261 -3.18 -20.54 -6.15
C LEU A 261 -4.26 -19.69 -6.85
N GLY A 262 -5.15 -20.28 -7.62
CA GLY A 262 -6.17 -19.57 -8.43
C GLY A 262 -7.16 -18.71 -7.63
N GLU A 263 -7.20 -18.83 -6.29
CA GLU A 263 -8.02 -17.96 -5.42
C GLU A 263 -7.25 -16.69 -4.97
N VAL A 264 -5.95 -16.60 -5.24
CA VAL A 264 -5.16 -15.40 -4.87
C VAL A 264 -5.59 -14.22 -5.74
N ALA A 265 -5.82 -13.08 -5.15
CA ALA A 265 -6.20 -11.86 -5.89
C ALA A 265 -5.01 -11.36 -6.72
N HIS A 266 -5.12 -11.42 -8.06
CA HIS A 266 -4.01 -11.08 -8.99
C HIS A 266 -3.76 -9.57 -9.12
N HIS A 267 -4.60 -8.72 -8.52
CA HIS A 267 -4.45 -7.27 -8.60
C HIS A 267 -3.57 -6.71 -7.49
N GLY A 268 -3.30 -5.41 -7.56
CA GLY A 268 -2.66 -4.61 -6.52
C GLY A 268 -3.22 -3.18 -6.56
N VAL A 269 -3.20 -2.53 -5.41
CA VAL A 269 -3.68 -1.17 -5.20
C VAL A 269 -2.65 -0.31 -4.45
N ALA A 270 -1.45 -0.81 -4.24
CA ALA A 270 -0.38 -0.04 -3.64
C ALA A 270 0.32 0.85 -4.67
N PHE A 271 0.64 2.07 -4.27
CA PHE A 271 1.42 3.03 -5.05
C PHE A 271 2.78 3.24 -4.38
N TRP A 272 3.83 2.80 -5.05
CA TRP A 272 5.18 2.87 -4.53
C TRP A 272 5.98 3.97 -5.19
N MET A 273 6.63 4.80 -4.39
CA MET A 273 7.53 5.86 -4.82
C MET A 273 8.73 5.96 -3.89
N GLN A 274 9.82 6.54 -4.36
CA GLN A 274 11.02 6.81 -3.59
C GLN A 274 11.25 8.32 -3.54
N THR A 275 11.55 8.83 -2.36
CA THR A 275 11.97 10.24 -2.17
C THR A 275 13.30 10.49 -2.86
N ALA A 276 13.49 11.70 -3.44
CA ALA A 276 14.69 12.07 -4.20
C ALA A 276 15.38 13.33 -3.63
#